data_980317a2889b7a3828776417471d8754
#
_entry.id   980317a2889b7a3828776417471d8754
#
_cell.length_a   1.000
_cell.length_b   1.000
_cell.length_c   1.000
_cell.angle_alpha   90.00
_cell.angle_beta   90.00
_cell.angle_gamma   90.00
#
_symmetry.space_group_name_H-M   'P 1'
#
loop_
_entity.id
_entity.type
_entity.pdbx_description
1 polymer ?
#
loop_
_entity_poly.entity_id
_entity_poly.type
_entity_poly.pdbx_seq_one_letter_code
_entity_poly.pdbx_strand_id
1 'polypeptide(L)'
;SKIDLIYEEGRTLEECEAVIRRDVETQLGTRDIDLVFVSARRDRPVGIDVLNDVIMSKMNEARREKYILTAEARTKEQLEAKKAAAMTFVKRSATYSAYNGLNPIIAVDAAVDFMILYQLYNNIRETFGITEEIIASSKKVSDKDKRLVLGGMSREGINLILKNAGRQLVARTFLKVVPVVGQATAALIGYKLVNKTGRDYVNACYELARERLLSALDARRS
;
A
#
# COMPACT_ATOMS: atom_id res chain seq x y z
N SER A 1 -14.42 20.96 10.56
CA SER A 1 -14.36 22.38 10.90
C SER A 1 -13.08 22.98 10.37
N LYS A 2 -13.14 24.16 9.78
CA LYS A 2 -11.97 24.86 9.22
C LYS A 2 -11.30 25.64 10.34
N ILE A 3 -10.36 25.04 11.06
CA ILE A 3 -9.67 25.63 12.21
C ILE A 3 -8.94 26.93 11.88
N ASP A 4 -8.52 27.09 10.62
CA ASP A 4 -7.88 28.29 10.10
C ASP A 4 -8.80 29.52 10.01
N LEU A 5 -10.12 29.32 10.18
CA LEU A 5 -11.13 30.38 10.22
C LEU A 5 -11.65 30.63 11.64
N ILE A 6 -11.17 29.90 12.65
CA ILE A 6 -11.56 30.02 14.04
C ILE A 6 -10.56 30.95 14.73
N TYR A 7 -10.61 32.22 14.41
CA TYR A 7 -9.81 33.22 15.11
C TYR A 7 -10.74 34.27 15.69
N GLU A 8 -10.70 34.45 17.01
CA GLU A 8 -11.28 35.58 17.70
C GLU A 8 -10.15 36.45 18.27
N GLU A 9 -10.24 37.73 18.02
CA GLU A 9 -9.26 38.71 18.51
C GLU A 9 -9.18 38.67 20.06
N GLY A 10 -7.98 38.42 20.59
CA GLY A 10 -7.74 38.30 22.03
C GLY A 10 -7.90 36.91 22.64
N ARG A 11 -8.18 35.87 21.84
CA ARG A 11 -8.24 34.48 22.31
C ARG A 11 -7.18 33.58 21.64
N THR A 12 -6.69 32.62 22.40
CA THR A 12 -5.83 31.56 21.83
C THR A 12 -6.66 30.57 21.02
N LEU A 13 -6.01 29.84 20.14
CA LEU A 13 -6.65 28.75 19.34
C LEU A 13 -7.31 27.72 20.27
N GLU A 14 -6.62 27.31 21.32
CA GLU A 14 -7.11 26.34 22.32
C GLU A 14 -8.39 26.84 23.04
N GLU A 15 -8.44 28.12 23.37
CA GLU A 15 -9.64 28.72 23.96
C GLU A 15 -10.82 28.73 22.98
N CYS A 16 -10.56 29.02 21.69
CA CYS A 16 -11.60 28.96 20.66
C CYS A 16 -12.10 27.52 20.45
N GLU A 17 -11.19 26.53 20.41
CA GLU A 17 -11.56 25.14 20.33
C GLU A 17 -12.40 24.65 21.52
N ALA A 18 -12.08 25.13 22.75
CA ALA A 18 -12.81 24.78 23.96
C ALA A 18 -14.24 25.34 23.94
N VAL A 19 -14.42 26.58 23.45
CA VAL A 19 -15.75 27.18 23.27
C VAL A 19 -16.59 26.39 22.30
N ILE A 20 -16.04 26.08 21.09
CA ILE A 20 -16.76 25.31 20.07
C ILE A 20 -17.12 23.92 20.57
N ARG A 21 -16.21 23.25 21.27
CA ARG A 21 -16.48 21.94 21.87
C ARG A 21 -17.69 22.01 22.79
N ARG A 22 -17.73 22.99 23.72
CA ARG A 22 -18.83 23.18 24.65
C ARG A 22 -20.14 23.45 23.93
N ASP A 23 -20.11 24.27 22.90
CA ASP A 23 -21.31 24.58 22.11
C ASP A 23 -21.86 23.39 21.40
N VAL A 24 -20.99 22.59 20.77
CA VAL A 24 -21.38 21.33 20.08
C VAL A 24 -21.92 20.31 21.07
N GLU A 25 -21.26 20.09 22.21
CA GLU A 25 -21.73 19.21 23.29
C GLU A 25 -23.12 19.64 23.82
N THR A 26 -23.33 20.94 23.96
CA THR A 26 -24.62 21.53 24.41
C THR A 26 -25.72 21.30 23.38
N GLN A 27 -25.42 21.54 22.09
CA GLN A 27 -26.38 21.36 21.00
C GLN A 27 -26.76 19.88 20.78
N LEU A 28 -25.80 18.97 20.93
CA LEU A 28 -26.04 17.53 20.76
C LEU A 28 -26.56 16.84 22.02
N GLY A 29 -26.52 17.52 23.17
CA GLY A 29 -26.96 16.98 24.46
C GLY A 29 -26.09 15.82 24.96
N THR A 30 -24.88 15.67 24.46
CA THR A 30 -23.94 14.59 24.82
C THR A 30 -22.50 15.09 24.82
N ARG A 31 -21.69 14.51 25.72
CA ARG A 31 -20.23 14.72 25.76
C ARG A 31 -19.44 13.57 25.12
N ASP A 32 -20.12 12.49 24.75
CA ASP A 32 -19.51 11.31 24.09
C ASP A 32 -19.46 11.53 22.58
N ILE A 33 -18.64 12.52 22.16
CA ILE A 33 -18.42 12.88 20.77
C ILE A 33 -16.93 13.00 20.48
N ASP A 34 -16.51 12.45 19.35
CA ASP A 34 -15.16 12.67 18.83
C ASP A 34 -15.13 13.94 17.97
N LEU A 35 -14.80 15.06 18.58
CA LEU A 35 -14.65 16.33 17.87
C LEU A 35 -13.20 16.52 17.48
N VAL A 36 -12.93 16.59 16.17
CA VAL A 36 -11.60 16.81 15.62
C VAL A 36 -11.58 18.13 14.84
N PHE A 37 -10.65 18.99 15.18
CA PHE A 37 -10.43 20.24 14.47
C PHE A 37 -9.42 20.01 13.35
N VAL A 38 -9.77 20.39 12.12
CA VAL A 38 -8.94 20.12 10.95
C VAL A 38 -8.82 21.35 10.05
N SER A 39 -7.63 21.53 9.46
CA SER A 39 -7.40 22.38 8.32
C SER A 39 -6.83 21.55 7.17
N ALA A 40 -7.48 21.63 6.01
CA ALA A 40 -7.03 20.98 4.78
C ALA A 40 -6.18 21.90 3.89
N ARG A 41 -5.71 23.02 4.41
CA ARG A 41 -4.82 23.93 3.67
C ARG A 41 -3.53 23.21 3.29
N ARG A 42 -3.10 23.36 2.03
CA ARG A 42 -1.89 22.70 1.53
C ARG A 42 -0.62 23.17 2.21
N ASP A 43 -0.57 24.46 2.58
CA ASP A 43 0.56 25.11 3.26
C ASP A 43 0.64 24.78 4.76
N ARG A 44 -0.50 24.55 5.41
CA ARG A 44 -0.60 24.23 6.85
C ARG A 44 -1.73 23.23 7.14
N PRO A 45 -1.57 21.96 6.83
CA PRO A 45 -2.55 20.95 7.25
C PRO A 45 -2.45 20.74 8.77
N VAL A 46 -3.58 20.82 9.46
CA VAL A 46 -3.69 20.60 10.92
C VAL A 46 -4.74 19.53 11.19
N GLY A 47 -4.48 18.65 12.15
CA GLY A 47 -5.45 17.69 12.68
C GLY A 47 -5.88 16.57 11.73
N ILE A 48 -5.33 16.48 10.53
CA ILE A 48 -5.70 15.45 9.54
C ILE A 48 -5.28 14.06 10.02
N ASP A 49 -4.12 13.95 10.68
CA ASP A 49 -3.65 12.67 11.19
C ASP A 49 -4.51 12.20 12.37
N VAL A 50 -4.88 13.12 13.27
CA VAL A 50 -5.84 12.84 14.35
C VAL A 50 -7.20 12.39 13.81
N LEU A 51 -7.70 13.06 12.75
CA LEU A 51 -8.93 12.65 12.08
C LEU A 51 -8.83 11.24 11.53
N ASN A 52 -7.72 10.90 10.88
CA ASN A 52 -7.49 9.54 10.36
C ASN A 52 -7.49 8.49 11.48
N ASP A 53 -6.84 8.77 12.61
CA ASP A 53 -6.78 7.85 13.75
C ASP A 53 -8.17 7.64 14.36
N VAL A 54 -8.96 8.71 14.54
CA VAL A 54 -10.34 8.62 15.02
C VAL A 54 -11.21 7.82 14.03
N ILE A 55 -11.11 8.08 12.72
CA ILE A 55 -11.82 7.32 11.70
C ILE A 55 -11.45 5.83 11.78
N MET A 56 -10.16 5.51 11.84
CA MET A 56 -9.69 4.11 11.92
C MET A 56 -10.14 3.41 13.20
N SER A 57 -10.19 4.12 14.34
CA SER A 57 -10.62 3.53 15.62
C SER A 57 -12.09 3.10 15.62
N LYS A 58 -12.93 3.79 14.84
CA LYS A 58 -14.38 3.51 14.73
C LYS A 58 -14.74 2.49 13.64
N MET A 59 -13.78 2.09 12.81
CA MET A 59 -14.00 1.12 11.74
C MET A 59 -13.86 -0.32 12.23
N ASN A 60 -14.69 -1.23 11.71
CA ASN A 60 -14.43 -2.66 11.83
C ASN A 60 -13.19 -3.04 11.01
N GLU A 61 -12.62 -4.22 11.27
CA GLU A 61 -11.35 -4.65 10.68
C GLU A 61 -11.35 -4.60 9.14
N ALA A 62 -12.41 -5.09 8.49
CA ALA A 62 -12.51 -5.10 7.02
C ALA A 62 -12.56 -3.69 6.41
N ARG A 63 -13.27 -2.77 7.04
CA ARG A 63 -13.34 -1.36 6.61
C ARG A 63 -12.03 -0.65 6.86
N ARG A 64 -11.36 -0.94 7.98
CA ARG A 64 -10.05 -0.39 8.32
C ARG A 64 -9.00 -0.83 7.31
N GLU A 65 -8.96 -2.12 6.93
CA GLU A 65 -8.07 -2.62 5.88
C GLU A 65 -8.28 -1.85 4.57
N LYS A 66 -9.53 -1.71 4.13
CA LYS A 66 -9.86 -0.95 2.91
C LYS A 66 -9.45 0.53 3.00
N TYR A 67 -9.67 1.17 4.14
CA TYR A 67 -9.29 2.56 4.35
C TYR A 67 -7.77 2.75 4.28
N ILE A 68 -6.99 1.90 4.96
CA ILE A 68 -5.53 1.92 4.91
C ILE A 68 -5.03 1.80 3.46
N LEU A 69 -5.66 0.95 2.66
CA LEU A 69 -5.28 0.73 1.26
C LEU A 69 -5.56 1.95 0.38
N THR A 70 -6.67 2.65 0.60
CA THR A 70 -7.13 3.75 -0.26
C THR A 70 -6.69 5.14 0.18
N ALA A 71 -6.53 5.38 1.50
CA ALA A 71 -6.11 6.68 2.01
C ALA A 71 -4.66 7.01 1.61
N GLU A 72 -4.37 8.29 1.33
CA GLU A 72 -3.00 8.73 1.10
C GLU A 72 -2.19 8.69 2.39
N ALA A 73 -0.99 8.09 2.38
CA ALA A 73 -0.11 8.07 3.54
C ALA A 73 0.52 9.45 3.76
N ARG A 74 0.34 9.99 4.95
CA ARG A 74 0.87 11.32 5.37
C ARG A 74 1.93 11.20 6.45
N THR A 75 2.03 10.04 7.10
CA THR A 75 3.04 9.72 8.10
C THR A 75 3.79 8.44 7.72
N LYS A 76 4.94 8.23 8.35
CA LYS A 76 5.71 7.00 8.17
C LYS A 76 4.95 5.78 8.66
N GLU A 77 4.23 5.91 9.76
CA GLU A 77 3.42 4.85 10.37
C GLU A 77 2.29 4.42 9.42
N GLN A 78 1.61 5.37 8.79
CA GLN A 78 0.58 5.09 7.78
C GLN A 78 1.17 4.40 6.55
N LEU A 79 2.37 4.79 6.12
CA LEU A 79 3.07 4.16 5.01
C LEU A 79 3.49 2.71 5.34
N GLU A 80 3.95 2.44 6.57
CA GLU A 80 4.24 1.09 7.04
C GLU A 80 2.97 0.23 7.12
N ALA A 81 1.86 0.79 7.58
CA ALA A 81 0.57 0.10 7.59
C ALA A 81 0.13 -0.31 6.17
N LYS A 82 0.31 0.57 5.17
CA LYS A 82 0.09 0.25 3.75
C LYS A 82 0.98 -0.90 3.27
N LYS A 83 2.26 -0.88 3.64
CA LYS A 83 3.20 -1.95 3.30
C LYS A 83 2.76 -3.28 3.90
N ALA A 84 2.35 -3.31 5.16
CA ALA A 84 1.86 -4.51 5.82
C ALA A 84 0.60 -5.06 5.14
N ALA A 85 -0.37 -4.19 4.81
CA ALA A 85 -1.58 -4.56 4.09
C ALA A 85 -1.27 -5.10 2.67
N ALA A 86 -0.37 -4.46 1.93
CA ALA A 86 0.08 -4.94 0.62
C ALA A 86 0.78 -6.30 0.70
N MET A 87 1.57 -6.57 1.76
CA MET A 87 2.18 -7.89 1.99
C MET A 87 1.13 -8.98 2.25
N THR A 88 -0.01 -8.64 2.84
CA THR A 88 -1.13 -9.59 3.00
C THR A 88 -1.72 -9.98 1.65
N PHE A 89 -1.86 -9.04 0.70
CA PHE A 89 -2.26 -9.37 -0.68
C PHE A 89 -1.27 -10.32 -1.36
N VAL A 90 0.03 -10.06 -1.22
CA VAL A 90 1.07 -10.95 -1.76
C VAL A 90 0.89 -12.37 -1.24
N LYS A 91 0.68 -12.52 0.07
CA LYS A 91 0.51 -13.82 0.70
C LYS A 91 -0.76 -14.54 0.19
N ARG A 92 -1.89 -13.81 0.11
CA ARG A 92 -3.16 -14.36 -0.43
C ARG A 92 -2.99 -14.79 -1.90
N SER A 93 -2.39 -13.96 -2.75
CA SER A 93 -2.15 -14.27 -4.17
C SER A 93 -1.19 -15.44 -4.35
N ALA A 94 -0.13 -15.53 -3.54
CA ALA A 94 0.80 -16.67 -3.56
C ALA A 94 0.10 -17.98 -3.16
N THR A 95 -0.77 -17.94 -2.15
CA THR A 95 -1.56 -19.12 -1.75
C THR A 95 -2.52 -19.52 -2.87
N TYR A 96 -3.16 -18.56 -3.54
CA TYR A 96 -4.04 -18.86 -4.67
C TYR A 96 -3.27 -19.48 -5.85
N SER A 97 -2.08 -18.97 -6.20
CA SER A 97 -1.21 -19.58 -7.20
C SER A 97 -0.80 -21.01 -6.83
N ALA A 98 -0.57 -21.29 -5.54
CA ALA A 98 -0.29 -22.67 -5.10
C ALA A 98 -1.47 -23.62 -5.35
N TYR A 99 -2.70 -23.19 -5.08
CA TYR A 99 -3.89 -24.00 -5.36
C TYR A 99 -4.05 -24.29 -6.86
N ASN A 100 -3.77 -23.31 -7.72
CA ASN A 100 -3.83 -23.52 -9.18
C ASN A 100 -2.76 -24.50 -9.66
N GLY A 101 -1.55 -24.49 -9.09
CA GLY A 101 -0.49 -25.44 -9.42
C GLY A 101 -0.80 -26.90 -9.05
N LEU A 102 -1.87 -27.14 -8.28
CA LEU A 102 -2.39 -28.49 -8.02
C LEU A 102 -3.32 -28.99 -9.15
N ASN A 103 -3.70 -28.13 -10.10
CA ASN A 103 -4.61 -28.48 -11.19
C ASN A 103 -3.83 -29.20 -12.30
N PRO A 104 -4.28 -30.39 -12.78
CA PRO A 104 -3.51 -31.18 -13.77
C PRO A 104 -3.53 -30.59 -15.19
N ILE A 105 -4.21 -29.49 -15.44
CA ILE A 105 -4.35 -28.88 -16.78
C ILE A 105 -3.24 -27.85 -17.01
N ILE A 106 -2.10 -28.26 -17.51
CA ILE A 106 -0.85 -27.47 -17.69
C ILE A 106 -1.04 -26.21 -18.57
N ALA A 107 -1.96 -26.21 -19.52
CA ALA A 107 -2.17 -25.06 -20.42
C ALA A 107 -2.86 -23.84 -19.76
N VAL A 108 -3.51 -24.04 -18.61
CA VAL A 108 -4.22 -23.00 -17.86
C VAL A 108 -3.28 -22.26 -16.92
N ASP A 109 -2.21 -22.88 -16.46
CA ASP A 109 -1.33 -22.39 -15.39
C ASP A 109 -0.63 -21.06 -15.75
N ALA A 110 -0.05 -20.94 -16.93
CA ALA A 110 0.71 -19.74 -17.32
C ALA A 110 -0.18 -18.49 -17.49
N ALA A 111 -1.40 -18.66 -18.01
CA ALA A 111 -2.35 -17.57 -18.16
C ALA A 111 -2.92 -17.12 -16.79
N VAL A 112 -3.17 -18.09 -15.89
CA VAL A 112 -3.66 -17.83 -14.55
C VAL A 112 -2.60 -17.13 -13.69
N ASP A 113 -1.34 -17.59 -13.73
CA ASP A 113 -0.23 -16.97 -13.01
C ASP A 113 0.01 -15.52 -13.49
N PHE A 114 -0.11 -15.29 -14.81
CA PHE A 114 -0.08 -13.94 -15.35
C PHE A 114 -1.20 -13.06 -14.78
N MET A 115 -2.45 -13.52 -14.78
CA MET A 115 -3.59 -12.77 -14.27
C MET A 115 -3.46 -12.47 -12.78
N ILE A 116 -2.99 -13.44 -11.99
CA ILE A 116 -2.72 -13.27 -10.56
C ILE A 116 -1.72 -12.15 -10.34
N LEU A 117 -0.59 -12.17 -11.06
CA LEU A 117 0.44 -11.13 -10.91
C LEU A 117 -0.01 -9.78 -11.45
N TYR A 118 -0.74 -9.74 -12.56
CA TYR A 118 -1.28 -8.51 -13.11
C TYR A 118 -2.20 -7.81 -12.09
N GLN A 119 -3.14 -8.54 -11.52
CA GLN A 119 -4.04 -8.02 -10.49
C GLN A 119 -3.29 -7.62 -9.22
N LEU A 120 -2.35 -8.46 -8.77
CA LEU A 120 -1.53 -8.19 -7.60
C LEU A 120 -0.73 -6.89 -7.75
N TYR A 121 -0.04 -6.72 -8.88
CA TYR A 121 0.78 -5.53 -9.12
C TYR A 121 -0.05 -4.26 -9.26
N ASN A 122 -1.21 -4.32 -9.92
CA ASN A 122 -2.14 -3.20 -9.98
C ASN A 122 -2.62 -2.81 -8.58
N ASN A 123 -3.08 -3.77 -7.77
CA ASN A 123 -3.53 -3.51 -6.40
C ASN A 123 -2.42 -2.90 -5.52
N ILE A 124 -1.18 -3.42 -5.63
CA ILE A 124 -0.05 -2.87 -4.90
C ILE A 124 0.22 -1.42 -5.33
N ARG A 125 0.28 -1.18 -6.63
CA ARG A 125 0.54 0.16 -7.17
C ARG A 125 -0.52 1.17 -6.75
N GLU A 126 -1.80 0.80 -6.84
CA GLU A 126 -2.93 1.62 -6.38
C GLU A 126 -2.86 1.89 -4.88
N THR A 127 -2.51 0.87 -4.07
CA THR A 127 -2.31 1.01 -2.62
C THR A 127 -1.32 2.13 -2.28
N PHE A 128 -0.21 2.21 -3.00
CA PHE A 128 0.81 3.24 -2.79
C PHE A 128 0.58 4.52 -3.61
N GLY A 129 -0.42 4.54 -4.49
CA GLY A 129 -0.71 5.68 -5.36
C GLY A 129 0.42 5.98 -6.35
N ILE A 130 1.07 4.93 -6.89
CA ILE A 130 2.21 5.08 -7.80
C ILE A 130 1.73 5.21 -9.24
N THR A 131 2.09 6.32 -9.88
CA THR A 131 1.86 6.62 -11.30
C THR A 131 3.18 6.66 -12.06
N GLU A 132 3.12 6.69 -13.39
CA GLU A 132 4.32 6.81 -14.23
C GLU A 132 5.07 8.12 -13.97
N GLU A 133 4.34 9.22 -13.69
CA GLU A 133 4.94 10.52 -13.37
C GLU A 133 5.73 10.44 -12.06
N ILE A 134 5.22 9.74 -11.05
CA ILE A 134 5.93 9.56 -9.78
C ILE A 134 7.22 8.75 -9.99
N ILE A 135 7.17 7.70 -10.81
CA ILE A 135 8.35 6.89 -11.13
C ILE A 135 9.39 7.72 -11.88
N ALA A 136 8.95 8.50 -12.87
CA ALA A 136 9.84 9.35 -13.68
C ALA A 136 10.48 10.49 -12.87
N SER A 137 9.73 11.09 -11.95
CA SER A 137 10.19 12.22 -11.12
C SER A 137 11.06 11.79 -9.93
N SER A 138 11.03 10.52 -9.54
CA SER A 138 11.83 9.99 -8.43
C SER A 138 13.32 10.07 -8.73
N LYS A 139 14.11 10.59 -7.77
CA LYS A 139 15.57 10.79 -7.91
C LYS A 139 16.38 9.86 -7.02
N LYS A 140 15.82 9.39 -5.90
CA LYS A 140 16.53 8.62 -4.87
C LYS A 140 16.28 7.12 -4.96
N VAL A 141 15.22 6.68 -5.66
CA VAL A 141 14.91 5.26 -5.86
C VAL A 141 15.78 4.66 -6.95
N SER A 142 16.23 3.43 -6.74
CA SER A 142 17.12 2.73 -7.67
C SER A 142 16.45 2.50 -9.05
N ASP A 143 17.27 2.54 -10.12
CA ASP A 143 16.75 2.23 -11.47
C ASP A 143 16.23 0.80 -11.60
N LYS A 144 16.74 -0.11 -10.78
CA LYS A 144 16.23 -1.49 -10.71
C LYS A 144 14.79 -1.50 -10.24
N ASP A 145 14.47 -0.77 -9.16
CA ASP A 145 13.12 -0.73 -8.58
C ASP A 145 12.16 0.01 -9.51
N LYS A 146 12.59 1.11 -10.13
CA LYS A 146 11.81 1.80 -11.15
C LYS A 146 11.44 0.90 -12.33
N ARG A 147 12.42 0.17 -12.87
CA ARG A 147 12.19 -0.79 -13.97
C ARG A 147 11.27 -1.92 -13.55
N LEU A 148 11.38 -2.40 -12.29
CA LEU A 148 10.49 -3.43 -11.77
C LEU A 148 9.04 -2.93 -11.73
N VAL A 149 8.81 -1.71 -11.21
CA VAL A 149 7.46 -1.14 -11.11
C VAL A 149 6.89 -0.85 -12.49
N LEU A 150 7.65 -0.24 -13.40
CA LEU A 150 7.23 -0.02 -14.80
C LEU A 150 6.94 -1.35 -15.52
N GLY A 151 7.79 -2.35 -15.35
CA GLY A 151 7.59 -3.68 -15.92
C GLY A 151 6.29 -4.34 -15.44
N GLY A 152 5.92 -4.13 -14.17
CA GLY A 152 4.65 -4.63 -13.63
C GLY A 152 3.40 -3.95 -14.18
N MET A 153 3.54 -2.88 -14.97
CA MET A 153 2.42 -2.16 -15.60
C MET A 153 2.07 -2.70 -16.99
N SER A 154 2.93 -3.50 -17.61
CA SER A 154 2.75 -4.05 -18.94
C SER A 154 2.76 -5.57 -18.96
N ARG A 155 2.08 -6.15 -19.96
CA ARG A 155 2.06 -7.61 -20.17
C ARG A 155 3.45 -8.18 -20.43
N GLU A 156 4.22 -7.49 -21.28
CA GLU A 156 5.57 -7.88 -21.67
C GLU A 156 6.52 -7.83 -20.47
N GLY A 157 6.40 -6.79 -19.65
CA GLY A 157 7.22 -6.62 -18.46
C GLY A 157 6.90 -7.67 -17.39
N ILE A 158 5.63 -8.00 -17.15
CA ILE A 158 5.24 -9.07 -16.22
C ILE A 158 5.79 -10.42 -16.70
N ASN A 159 5.69 -10.72 -18.00
CA ASN A 159 6.26 -11.94 -18.57
C ASN A 159 7.80 -12.00 -18.40
N LEU A 160 8.48 -10.88 -18.53
CA LEU A 160 9.92 -10.79 -18.28
C LEU A 160 10.26 -11.02 -16.81
N ILE A 161 9.49 -10.45 -15.90
CA ILE A 161 9.63 -10.67 -14.44
C ILE A 161 9.44 -12.15 -14.10
N LEU A 162 8.38 -12.77 -14.61
CA LEU A 162 8.11 -14.20 -14.45
C LEU A 162 9.26 -15.07 -14.96
N LYS A 163 9.73 -14.81 -16.19
CA LYS A 163 10.84 -15.55 -16.82
C LYS A 163 12.12 -15.45 -16.00
N ASN A 164 12.46 -14.26 -15.52
CA ASN A 164 13.69 -14.03 -14.75
C ASN A 164 13.61 -14.66 -13.36
N ALA A 165 12.47 -14.50 -12.67
CA ALA A 165 12.26 -15.11 -11.36
C ALA A 165 12.16 -16.64 -11.43
N GLY A 166 11.49 -17.16 -12.45
CA GLY A 166 11.41 -18.60 -12.72
C GLY A 166 12.78 -19.23 -12.95
N ARG A 167 13.63 -18.62 -13.78
CA ARG A 167 15.01 -19.09 -13.99
C ARG A 167 15.82 -19.15 -12.69
N GLN A 168 15.70 -18.13 -11.83
CA GLN A 168 16.40 -18.10 -10.54
C GLN A 168 15.89 -19.19 -9.58
N LEU A 169 14.59 -19.44 -9.56
CA LEU A 169 13.99 -20.47 -8.70
C LEU A 169 14.37 -21.86 -9.17
N VAL A 170 14.29 -22.13 -10.47
CA VAL A 170 14.68 -23.39 -11.08
C VAL A 170 16.17 -23.67 -10.82
N ALA A 171 17.05 -22.72 -11.10
CA ALA A 171 18.49 -22.88 -10.85
C ALA A 171 18.81 -23.24 -9.39
N ARG A 172 18.09 -22.65 -8.42
CA ARG A 172 18.28 -22.95 -6.99
C ARG A 172 17.65 -24.27 -6.56
N THR A 173 16.59 -24.70 -7.22
CA THR A 173 15.84 -25.91 -6.88
C THR A 173 16.52 -27.15 -7.45
N PHE A 174 17.08 -27.11 -8.68
CA PHE A 174 17.80 -28.24 -9.29
C PHE A 174 19.08 -28.61 -8.54
N LEU A 175 19.67 -27.73 -7.75
CA LEU A 175 20.83 -28.04 -6.92
C LEU A 175 20.49 -28.84 -5.64
N LYS A 176 19.22 -29.10 -5.34
CA LYS A 176 18.80 -29.66 -4.06
C LYS A 176 17.78 -30.79 -4.11
N VAL A 177 17.22 -31.17 -5.27
CA VAL A 177 16.08 -32.12 -5.30
C VAL A 177 16.25 -33.16 -6.36
N VAL A 178 16.23 -34.44 -5.92
CA VAL A 178 15.96 -35.67 -6.68
C VAL A 178 14.58 -35.52 -7.35
N PRO A 179 14.38 -36.01 -8.60
CA PRO A 179 13.14 -35.76 -9.35
C PRO A 179 11.98 -36.60 -8.80
N VAL A 180 11.31 -36.08 -7.76
CA VAL A 180 9.93 -36.47 -7.48
C VAL A 180 9.05 -35.34 -7.99
N VAL A 181 8.79 -35.38 -9.27
CA VAL A 181 7.99 -34.42 -9.98
C VAL A 181 6.52 -34.76 -9.78
N GLY A 182 5.79 -33.88 -9.06
CA GLY A 182 4.36 -33.98 -8.89
C GLY A 182 3.72 -32.59 -8.72
N GLN A 183 2.42 -32.56 -8.75
CA GLN A 183 1.60 -31.35 -8.55
C GLN A 183 2.02 -30.51 -7.32
N ALA A 184 2.47 -31.16 -6.25
CA ALA A 184 3.00 -30.48 -5.05
C ALA A 184 4.23 -29.62 -5.34
N THR A 185 5.10 -30.02 -6.26
CA THR A 185 6.28 -29.24 -6.66
C THR A 185 5.88 -28.02 -7.48
N ALA A 186 4.93 -28.17 -8.41
CA ALA A 186 4.38 -27.06 -9.20
C ALA A 186 3.70 -26.02 -8.30
N ALA A 187 2.86 -26.46 -7.36
CA ALA A 187 2.23 -25.59 -6.38
C ALA A 187 3.24 -24.81 -5.54
N LEU A 188 4.32 -25.45 -5.08
CA LEU A 188 5.38 -24.81 -4.32
C LEU A 188 6.16 -23.78 -5.16
N ILE A 189 6.42 -24.08 -6.44
CA ILE A 189 7.08 -23.15 -7.36
C ILE A 189 6.20 -21.94 -7.60
N GLY A 190 4.91 -22.12 -7.90
CA GLY A 190 3.95 -21.04 -8.07
C GLY A 190 3.88 -20.13 -6.85
N TYR A 191 3.71 -20.73 -5.65
CA TYR A 191 3.74 -19.99 -4.39
C TYR A 191 5.01 -19.14 -4.23
N LYS A 192 6.18 -19.76 -4.38
CA LYS A 192 7.48 -19.08 -4.22
C LYS A 192 7.68 -17.97 -5.23
N LEU A 193 7.22 -18.19 -6.47
CA LEU A 193 7.32 -17.22 -7.56
C LEU A 193 6.50 -15.96 -7.25
N VAL A 194 5.20 -16.13 -6.98
CA VAL A 194 4.30 -15.02 -6.68
C VAL A 194 4.70 -14.32 -5.38
N ASN A 195 5.05 -15.08 -4.34
CA ASN A 195 5.47 -14.50 -3.07
C ASN A 195 6.76 -13.67 -3.22
N LYS A 196 7.76 -14.18 -3.93
CA LYS A 196 9.02 -13.45 -4.13
C LYS A 196 8.82 -12.19 -4.98
N THR A 197 8.22 -12.33 -6.16
CA THR A 197 8.04 -11.20 -7.07
C THR A 197 7.08 -10.16 -6.53
N GLY A 198 6.02 -10.58 -5.84
CA GLY A 198 5.09 -9.68 -5.15
C GLY A 198 5.75 -8.87 -4.04
N ARG A 199 6.57 -9.52 -3.20
CA ARG A 199 7.34 -8.82 -2.15
C ARG A 199 8.34 -7.83 -2.71
N ASP A 200 9.06 -8.21 -3.76
CA ASP A 200 10.00 -7.32 -4.45
C ASP A 200 9.25 -6.09 -5.01
N TYR A 201 8.05 -6.29 -5.58
CA TYR A 201 7.21 -5.23 -6.10
C TYR A 201 6.66 -4.31 -5.00
N VAL A 202 6.19 -4.85 -3.87
CA VAL A 202 5.76 -4.07 -2.70
C VAL A 202 6.90 -3.19 -2.21
N ASN A 203 8.12 -3.74 -2.08
CA ASN A 203 9.26 -2.97 -1.61
C ASN A 203 9.61 -1.84 -2.58
N ALA A 204 9.59 -2.08 -3.90
CA ALA A 204 9.87 -1.05 -4.90
C ALA A 204 8.81 0.07 -4.88
N CYS A 205 7.52 -0.26 -4.79
CA CYS A 205 6.44 0.74 -4.65
C CYS A 205 6.54 1.51 -3.32
N TYR A 206 6.89 0.83 -2.24
CA TYR A 206 7.10 1.45 -0.94
C TYR A 206 8.23 2.49 -0.98
N GLU A 207 9.38 2.19 -1.60
CA GLU A 207 10.49 3.16 -1.70
C GLU A 207 10.11 4.40 -2.53
N LEU A 208 9.34 4.25 -3.60
CA LEU A 208 8.79 5.37 -4.37
C LEU A 208 7.84 6.23 -3.53
N ALA A 209 6.92 5.60 -2.81
CA ALA A 209 5.98 6.30 -1.93
C ALA A 209 6.69 6.98 -0.75
N ARG A 210 7.74 6.35 -0.21
CA ARG A 210 8.57 6.90 0.86
C ARG A 210 9.34 8.14 0.42
N GLU A 211 9.95 8.11 -0.76
CA GLU A 211 10.63 9.30 -1.30
C GLU A 211 9.64 10.46 -1.44
N ARG A 212 8.44 10.20 -2.00
CA ARG A 212 7.39 11.21 -2.15
C ARG A 212 6.95 11.78 -0.79
N LEU A 213 6.73 10.92 0.21
CA LEU A 213 6.35 11.33 1.56
C LEU A 213 7.42 12.22 2.20
N LEU A 214 8.68 11.81 2.14
CA LEU A 214 9.79 12.58 2.70
C LEU A 214 9.93 13.94 2.02
N SER A 215 9.83 14.00 0.68
CA SER A 215 9.86 15.26 -0.06
C SER A 215 8.71 16.19 0.32
N ALA A 216 7.51 15.65 0.56
CA ALA A 216 6.37 16.43 1.03
C ALA A 216 6.54 16.93 2.47
N LEU A 217 7.18 16.15 3.35
CA LEU A 217 7.47 16.56 4.72
C LEU A 217 8.57 17.64 4.77
N ASP A 218 9.60 17.55 3.93
CA ASP A 218 10.66 18.54 3.83
C ASP A 218 10.11 19.87 3.30
N ALA A 219 9.24 19.85 2.28
CA ALA A 219 8.58 21.03 1.75
C ALA A 219 7.65 21.76 2.75
N ARG A 220 7.20 21.07 3.81
CA ARG A 220 6.38 21.66 4.88
C ARG A 220 7.21 22.32 5.98
N ARG A 221 8.52 22.03 6.03
CA ARG A 221 9.45 22.58 7.04
C ARG A 221 10.19 23.82 6.55
N SER A 222 10.25 24.01 5.23
CA SER A 222 10.80 25.19 4.56
C SER A 222 9.74 26.28 4.40
#